data_b51e602730d9c150256760c99a9ea149
#
_entry.id   b51e602730d9c150256760c99a9ea149
#
_cell.length_a   1.000
_cell.length_b   1.000
_cell.length_c   1.000
_cell.angle_alpha   90.00
_cell.angle_beta   90.00
_cell.angle_gamma   90.00
#
_symmetry.space_group_name_H-M   'P 1'
#
loop_
_entity.id
_entity.type
_entity.pdbx_description
1 polymer ?
#
loop_
_entity_poly.entity_id
_entity_poly.type
_entity_poly.pdbx_seq_one_letter_code
_entity_poly.pdbx_strand_id
1 'polypeptide(L)'
;MTTSAQSALVPVGNKALSFGFSGSLGNLEAYISAVNRIPMLTQEEESRLARDFRQKNDLGSAQKLVLSHLRLVVSIARGYLGYGLPHADLIQEGNIGLMKAVKRFDPEQNVRLVSYAMHWIKAEIHEYILKNWRLVKVATTKAQRKLFFNLRSHKESLDAMTPAQVDDLAKTLNVKREDVIEMETRMSGHDIALDAPSDDEDDKFAPIAYLSSEASEPSHTLEARQYDRLQSEGLEAALEKLDPRSRRIVEARWLANDDGSGATLHELADEFGVSAERIRQIESAALKKMKGTLAAYA
;
A
#
# COMPACT_ATOMS: atom_id res chain seq x y z
N MET A 1 25.58 -30.35 -42.26
CA MET A 1 26.43 -30.79 -41.13
C MET A 1 26.09 -29.87 -39.96
N THR A 2 25.10 -30.29 -39.17
CA THR A 2 24.60 -29.54 -38.00
C THR A 2 25.02 -30.30 -36.76
N THR A 3 26.02 -29.76 -36.07
CA THR A 3 26.49 -30.29 -34.79
C THR A 3 25.60 -29.77 -33.68
N SER A 4 24.74 -30.67 -33.13
CA SER A 4 23.97 -30.47 -31.92
C SER A 4 24.90 -30.54 -30.73
N ALA A 5 25.06 -29.41 -30.01
CA ALA A 5 25.72 -29.38 -28.70
C ALA A 5 24.79 -30.05 -27.65
N GLN A 6 25.08 -31.28 -27.29
CA GLN A 6 24.51 -31.93 -26.12
C GLN A 6 25.03 -31.25 -24.85
N SER A 7 24.14 -30.52 -24.19
CA SER A 7 24.36 -30.05 -22.83
C SER A 7 24.44 -31.25 -21.89
N ALA A 8 25.64 -31.59 -21.44
CA ALA A 8 25.89 -32.61 -20.44
C ALA A 8 25.39 -32.11 -19.09
N LEU A 9 24.22 -32.59 -18.68
CA LEU A 9 23.75 -32.51 -17.29
C LEU A 9 24.73 -33.30 -16.41
N VAL A 10 25.57 -32.59 -15.69
CA VAL A 10 26.40 -33.17 -14.62
C VAL A 10 25.44 -33.72 -13.56
N PRO A 11 25.45 -35.02 -13.24
CA PRO A 11 24.68 -35.53 -12.13
C PRO A 11 25.29 -34.98 -10.84
N VAL A 12 24.63 -33.99 -10.25
CA VAL A 12 24.91 -33.59 -8.86
C VAL A 12 24.60 -34.82 -8.02
N GLY A 13 25.65 -35.48 -7.56
CA GLY A 13 25.55 -36.67 -6.71
C GLY A 13 24.70 -36.35 -5.48
N ASN A 14 23.49 -36.85 -5.50
CA ASN A 14 22.55 -36.83 -4.40
C ASN A 14 23.10 -37.72 -3.25
N LYS A 15 24.13 -37.26 -2.54
CA LYS A 15 24.23 -37.57 -1.12
C LYS A 15 23.16 -36.72 -0.42
N ALA A 16 21.90 -37.01 -0.70
CA ALA A 16 20.81 -36.65 0.16
C ALA A 16 21.22 -37.17 1.55
N LEU A 17 21.58 -36.23 2.41
CA LEU A 17 21.61 -36.50 3.82
C LEU A 17 20.18 -36.94 4.13
N SER A 18 19.98 -38.26 4.24
CA SER A 18 18.75 -38.87 4.68
C SER A 18 18.60 -38.51 6.17
N PHE A 19 18.30 -37.24 6.42
CA PHE A 19 17.63 -36.90 7.66
C PHE A 19 16.31 -37.63 7.62
N GLY A 20 16.13 -38.56 8.55
CA GLY A 20 15.01 -39.46 8.63
C GLY A 20 13.67 -38.75 8.83
N PHE A 21 13.28 -37.94 7.88
CA PHE A 21 11.90 -37.55 7.66
C PHE A 21 11.16 -38.73 6.99
N SER A 22 11.15 -39.89 7.67
CA SER A 22 10.40 -41.06 7.25
C SER A 22 8.92 -40.87 7.58
N GLY A 23 8.29 -39.94 6.89
CA GLY A 23 6.86 -39.68 7.02
C GLY A 23 6.45 -38.53 6.11
N SER A 24 5.23 -38.58 5.61
CA SER A 24 4.61 -37.48 4.87
C SER A 24 4.64 -36.22 5.76
N LEU A 25 5.44 -35.22 5.39
CA LEU A 25 5.48 -33.90 6.03
C LEU A 25 4.20 -33.06 5.80
N GLY A 26 3.10 -33.72 5.41
CA GLY A 26 1.82 -33.04 5.15
C GLY A 26 1.18 -32.38 6.37
N ASN A 27 1.72 -32.59 7.57
CA ASN A 27 1.22 -31.97 8.80
C ASN A 27 2.29 -31.14 9.50
N LEU A 28 1.94 -29.91 9.90
CA LEU A 28 2.78 -28.99 10.64
C LEU A 28 3.35 -29.61 11.95
N GLU A 29 2.56 -30.43 12.63
CA GLU A 29 2.97 -31.11 13.86
C GLU A 29 4.09 -32.13 13.61
N ALA A 30 4.03 -32.85 12.49
CA ALA A 30 5.10 -33.77 12.09
C ALA A 30 6.41 -33.02 11.83
N TYR A 31 6.32 -31.85 11.18
CA TYR A 31 7.48 -30.97 10.99
C TYR A 31 8.08 -30.51 12.35
N ILE A 32 7.25 -29.99 13.24
CA ILE A 32 7.68 -29.53 14.56
C ILE A 32 8.32 -30.66 15.37
N SER A 33 7.72 -31.84 15.34
CA SER A 33 8.26 -33.04 16.01
C SER A 33 9.62 -33.45 15.44
N ALA A 34 9.77 -33.42 14.12
CA ALA A 34 11.02 -33.74 13.46
C ALA A 34 12.14 -32.72 13.81
N VAL A 35 11.82 -31.43 13.78
CA VAL A 35 12.74 -30.36 14.16
C VAL A 35 13.20 -30.49 15.62
N ASN A 36 12.30 -30.87 16.53
CA ASN A 36 12.60 -31.05 17.93
C ASN A 36 13.52 -32.27 18.24
N ARG A 37 13.66 -33.21 17.31
CA ARG A 37 14.58 -34.36 17.44
C ARG A 37 16.01 -34.02 17.04
N ILE A 38 16.24 -32.93 16.34
CA ILE A 38 17.57 -32.53 15.90
C ILE A 38 18.38 -32.08 17.11
N PRO A 39 19.58 -32.62 17.32
CA PRO A 39 20.44 -32.22 18.44
C PRO A 39 20.93 -30.78 18.30
N MET A 40 21.04 -30.07 19.41
CA MET A 40 21.62 -28.73 19.46
C MET A 40 23.14 -28.80 19.36
N LEU A 41 23.75 -27.84 18.69
CA LEU A 41 25.21 -27.73 18.58
C LEU A 41 25.82 -27.08 19.83
N THR A 42 27.02 -27.54 20.19
CA THR A 42 27.86 -26.86 21.17
C THR A 42 28.42 -25.57 20.55
N GLN A 43 28.91 -24.67 21.40
CA GLN A 43 29.51 -23.40 20.93
C GLN A 43 30.73 -23.62 20.04
N GLU A 44 31.54 -24.63 20.36
CA GLU A 44 32.72 -24.96 19.59
C GLU A 44 32.38 -25.52 18.20
N GLU A 45 31.39 -26.42 18.14
CA GLU A 45 30.88 -26.96 16.86
C GLU A 45 30.28 -25.89 16.00
N GLU A 46 29.47 -24.98 16.59
CA GLU A 46 28.85 -23.84 15.91
C GLU A 46 29.93 -22.95 15.28
N SER A 47 30.96 -22.58 16.06
CA SER A 47 32.07 -21.75 15.57
C SER A 47 32.88 -22.45 14.48
N ARG A 48 33.14 -23.77 14.63
CA ARG A 48 33.86 -24.57 13.62
C ARG A 48 33.08 -24.61 12.30
N LEU A 49 31.78 -24.96 12.35
CA LEU A 49 30.94 -25.05 11.17
C LEU A 49 30.79 -23.68 10.49
N ALA A 50 30.69 -22.61 11.27
CA ALA A 50 30.63 -21.25 10.74
C ALA A 50 31.92 -20.84 10.03
N ARG A 51 33.08 -21.17 10.55
CA ARG A 51 34.39 -20.95 9.89
C ARG A 51 34.52 -21.77 8.62
N ASP A 52 34.14 -23.06 8.63
CA ASP A 52 34.18 -23.91 7.45
C ASP A 52 33.26 -23.37 6.35
N PHE A 53 32.06 -22.91 6.69
CA PHE A 53 31.16 -22.27 5.75
C PHE A 53 31.77 -20.98 5.17
N ARG A 54 32.31 -20.09 6.02
CA ARG A 54 32.85 -18.79 5.59
C ARG A 54 34.13 -18.90 4.76
N GLN A 55 35.04 -19.84 5.12
CA GLN A 55 36.32 -19.98 4.44
C GLN A 55 36.26 -20.86 3.19
N LYS A 56 35.50 -21.97 3.27
CA LYS A 56 35.46 -23.01 2.24
C LYS A 56 34.16 -22.99 1.43
N ASN A 57 33.19 -22.12 1.80
CA ASN A 57 31.84 -22.09 1.22
C ASN A 57 31.15 -23.46 1.30
N ASP A 58 31.41 -24.22 2.36
CA ASP A 58 30.86 -25.56 2.56
C ASP A 58 29.36 -25.51 2.90
N LEU A 59 28.55 -25.86 1.91
CA LEU A 59 27.09 -25.92 2.06
C LEU A 59 26.63 -26.96 3.09
N GLY A 60 27.40 -28.03 3.30
CA GLY A 60 27.10 -29.04 4.32
C GLY A 60 27.19 -28.48 5.74
N SER A 61 28.17 -27.63 6.02
CA SER A 61 28.30 -26.92 7.28
C SER A 61 27.19 -25.90 7.48
N ALA A 62 26.82 -25.14 6.44
CA ALA A 62 25.66 -24.21 6.49
C ALA A 62 24.35 -24.96 6.76
N GLN A 63 24.13 -26.08 6.10
CA GLN A 63 22.94 -26.92 6.30
C GLN A 63 22.83 -27.42 7.75
N LYS A 64 23.93 -27.90 8.35
CA LYS A 64 23.95 -28.33 9.75
C LYS A 64 23.65 -27.19 10.71
N LEU A 65 24.18 -25.97 10.46
CA LEU A 65 23.88 -24.77 11.23
C LEU A 65 22.41 -24.42 11.17
N VAL A 66 21.80 -24.40 9.98
CA VAL A 66 20.38 -24.11 9.82
C VAL A 66 19.52 -25.15 10.51
N LEU A 67 19.75 -26.44 10.26
CA LEU A 67 18.94 -27.53 10.80
C LEU A 67 18.91 -27.55 12.33
N SER A 68 20.07 -27.35 12.97
CA SER A 68 20.18 -27.34 14.44
C SER A 68 19.45 -26.16 15.09
N HIS A 69 19.17 -25.07 14.34
CA HIS A 69 18.52 -23.86 14.85
C HIS A 69 17.07 -23.71 14.41
N LEU A 70 16.49 -24.65 13.65
CA LEU A 70 15.07 -24.61 13.26
C LEU A 70 14.12 -24.58 14.47
N ARG A 71 14.51 -25.24 15.56
CA ARG A 71 13.76 -25.23 16.82
C ARG A 71 13.58 -23.82 17.39
N LEU A 72 14.59 -22.96 17.26
CA LEU A 72 14.52 -21.56 17.64
C LEU A 72 13.48 -20.81 16.82
N VAL A 73 13.44 -21.07 15.49
CA VAL A 73 12.46 -20.44 14.59
C VAL A 73 11.05 -20.80 15.00
N VAL A 74 10.76 -22.08 15.25
CA VAL A 74 9.43 -22.53 15.70
C VAL A 74 9.02 -21.84 17.01
N SER A 75 9.96 -21.73 17.97
CA SER A 75 9.71 -21.06 19.25
C SER A 75 9.37 -19.58 19.07
N ILE A 76 10.11 -18.88 18.22
CA ILE A 76 9.87 -17.46 17.93
C ILE A 76 8.55 -17.28 17.18
N ALA A 77 8.28 -18.06 16.11
CA ALA A 77 7.07 -17.97 15.31
C ALA A 77 5.79 -18.18 16.13
N ARG A 78 5.84 -19.05 17.15
CA ARG A 78 4.72 -19.30 18.07
C ARG A 78 4.27 -18.02 18.79
N GLY A 79 5.18 -17.11 19.10
CA GLY A 79 4.85 -15.81 19.72
C GLY A 79 4.05 -14.87 18.82
N TYR A 80 3.93 -15.16 17.53
CA TYR A 80 3.23 -14.32 16.54
C TYR A 80 1.90 -14.91 16.05
N LEU A 81 1.42 -16.00 16.64
CA LEU A 81 0.13 -16.62 16.28
C LEU A 81 -1.07 -15.68 16.46
N GLY A 82 -0.97 -14.73 17.41
CA GLY A 82 -2.02 -13.75 17.69
C GLY A 82 -2.35 -12.77 16.55
N TYR A 83 -1.57 -12.77 15.47
CA TYR A 83 -1.83 -11.93 14.29
C TYR A 83 -2.77 -12.58 13.26
N GLY A 84 -3.23 -13.82 13.50
CA GLY A 84 -4.20 -14.52 12.64
C GLY A 84 -3.62 -15.09 11.34
N LEU A 85 -2.30 -15.11 11.18
CA LEU A 85 -1.62 -15.69 10.02
C LEU A 85 -1.28 -17.17 10.23
N PRO A 86 -1.21 -17.99 9.16
CA PRO A 86 -0.88 -19.40 9.26
C PRO A 86 0.48 -19.64 9.92
N HIS A 87 0.52 -20.53 10.93
CA HIS A 87 1.76 -20.81 11.66
C HIS A 87 2.87 -21.38 10.76
N ALA A 88 2.49 -22.18 9.77
CA ALA A 88 3.42 -22.74 8.80
C ALA A 88 4.17 -21.63 8.05
N ASP A 89 3.47 -20.61 7.60
CA ASP A 89 4.04 -19.50 6.85
C ASP A 89 4.98 -18.66 7.72
N LEU A 90 4.57 -18.39 8.97
CA LEU A 90 5.43 -17.69 9.94
C LEU A 90 6.74 -18.44 10.20
N ILE A 91 6.68 -19.77 10.26
CA ILE A 91 7.88 -20.61 10.40
C ILE A 91 8.75 -20.52 9.15
N GLN A 92 8.16 -20.60 7.94
CA GLN A 92 8.96 -20.54 6.71
C GLN A 92 9.64 -19.19 6.52
N GLU A 93 8.96 -18.10 6.80
CA GLU A 93 9.57 -16.77 6.79
C GLU A 93 10.66 -16.64 7.86
N GLY A 94 10.42 -17.20 9.04
CA GLY A 94 11.46 -17.30 10.08
C GLY A 94 12.67 -18.12 9.62
N ASN A 95 12.48 -19.21 8.86
CA ASN A 95 13.55 -20.00 8.28
C ASN A 95 14.37 -19.19 7.26
N ILE A 96 13.71 -18.36 6.45
CA ILE A 96 14.39 -17.41 5.54
C ILE A 96 15.27 -16.45 6.36
N GLY A 97 14.74 -15.92 7.47
CA GLY A 97 15.51 -15.09 8.40
C GLY A 97 16.73 -15.81 8.97
N LEU A 98 16.57 -17.05 9.41
CA LEU A 98 17.67 -17.88 9.90
C LEU A 98 18.73 -18.11 8.81
N MET A 99 18.35 -18.43 7.58
CA MET A 99 19.30 -18.60 6.47
C MET A 99 20.06 -17.30 6.16
N LYS A 100 19.39 -16.14 6.20
CA LYS A 100 20.05 -14.83 6.07
C LYS A 100 21.05 -14.59 7.20
N ALA A 101 20.70 -14.97 8.43
CA ALA A 101 21.59 -14.87 9.59
C ALA A 101 22.83 -15.75 9.41
N VAL A 102 22.67 -17.03 9.07
CA VAL A 102 23.79 -17.96 8.86
C VAL A 102 24.75 -17.45 7.78
N LYS A 103 24.22 -16.92 6.68
CA LYS A 103 25.04 -16.34 5.59
C LYS A 103 25.90 -15.15 6.04
N ARG A 104 25.45 -14.38 7.02
CA ARG A 104 26.10 -13.14 7.48
C ARG A 104 26.81 -13.31 8.82
N PHE A 105 26.71 -14.47 9.43
CA PHE A 105 27.26 -14.73 10.75
C PHE A 105 28.78 -14.70 10.72
N ASP A 106 29.36 -14.00 11.71
CA ASP A 106 30.81 -13.95 11.94
C ASP A 106 31.17 -14.63 13.29
N PRO A 107 31.78 -15.81 13.23
CA PRO A 107 32.12 -16.53 14.44
C PRO A 107 33.21 -15.85 15.28
N GLU A 108 33.99 -14.91 14.72
CA GLU A 108 35.07 -14.20 15.44
C GLU A 108 34.57 -13.10 16.39
N GLN A 109 33.27 -12.74 16.29
CA GLN A 109 32.65 -11.70 17.13
C GLN A 109 32.30 -12.18 18.55
N ASN A 110 32.61 -13.40 18.93
CA ASN A 110 32.29 -14.01 20.24
C ASN A 110 30.79 -13.96 20.62
N VAL A 111 29.89 -13.90 19.63
CA VAL A 111 28.44 -13.91 19.81
C VAL A 111 27.89 -15.25 19.34
N ARG A 112 26.93 -15.82 20.08
CA ARG A 112 26.23 -17.05 19.66
C ARG A 112 25.33 -16.79 18.48
N LEU A 113 25.27 -17.75 17.54
CA LEU A 113 24.37 -17.69 16.39
C LEU A 113 22.90 -17.49 16.81
N VAL A 114 22.49 -18.13 17.91
CA VAL A 114 21.15 -17.97 18.48
C VAL A 114 20.80 -16.49 18.70
N SER A 115 21.67 -15.74 19.36
CA SER A 115 21.45 -14.33 19.68
C SER A 115 21.43 -13.46 18.42
N TYR A 116 22.32 -13.72 17.48
CA TYR A 116 22.40 -13.01 16.22
C TYR A 116 21.19 -13.33 15.30
N ALA A 117 20.85 -14.62 15.17
CA ALA A 117 19.77 -15.08 14.30
C ALA A 117 18.39 -14.59 14.78
N MET A 118 18.19 -14.44 16.09
CA MET A 118 16.91 -13.99 16.66
C MET A 118 16.43 -12.66 16.02
N HIS A 119 17.34 -11.73 15.79
CA HIS A 119 16.99 -10.44 15.16
C HIS A 119 16.57 -10.59 13.69
N TRP A 120 17.27 -11.46 12.95
CA TRP A 120 16.95 -11.74 11.56
C TRP A 120 15.62 -12.49 11.40
N ILE A 121 15.40 -13.50 12.25
CA ILE A 121 14.14 -14.27 12.28
C ILE A 121 12.97 -13.36 12.57
N LYS A 122 13.07 -12.53 13.63
CA LYS A 122 12.01 -11.58 13.98
C LYS A 122 11.77 -10.57 12.86
N ALA A 123 12.82 -10.06 12.21
CA ALA A 123 12.70 -9.09 11.14
C ALA A 123 11.91 -9.63 9.93
N GLU A 124 12.19 -10.88 9.51
CA GLU A 124 11.45 -11.50 8.39
C GLU A 124 9.99 -11.79 8.78
N ILE A 125 9.75 -12.32 9.98
CA ILE A 125 8.39 -12.57 10.47
C ILE A 125 7.60 -11.24 10.55
N HIS A 126 8.19 -10.17 11.05
CA HIS A 126 7.56 -8.86 11.13
C HIS A 126 7.24 -8.31 9.74
N GLU A 127 8.16 -8.44 8.79
CA GLU A 127 7.94 -7.98 7.42
C GLU A 127 6.82 -8.77 6.74
N TYR A 128 6.77 -10.09 6.96
CA TYR A 128 5.71 -10.96 6.47
C TYR A 128 4.34 -10.57 7.05
N ILE A 129 4.26 -10.36 8.37
CA ILE A 129 3.03 -9.93 9.05
C ILE A 129 2.53 -8.60 8.46
N LEU A 130 3.41 -7.58 8.35
CA LEU A 130 3.03 -6.27 7.82
C LEU A 130 2.52 -6.31 6.37
N LYS A 131 2.98 -7.30 5.58
CA LYS A 131 2.55 -7.47 4.19
C LYS A 131 1.23 -8.22 4.04
N ASN A 132 1.00 -9.20 4.90
CA ASN A 132 -0.07 -10.19 4.72
C ASN A 132 -1.20 -10.11 5.76
N TRP A 133 -1.11 -9.18 6.73
CA TRP A 133 -2.12 -9.04 7.77
C TRP A 133 -3.50 -8.64 7.24
N ARG A 134 -3.54 -7.84 6.16
CA ARG A 134 -4.75 -7.41 5.44
C ARG A 134 -4.48 -7.26 3.95
N LEU A 135 -5.54 -7.20 3.15
CA LEU A 135 -5.48 -6.92 1.71
C LEU A 135 -4.75 -5.61 1.41
N VAL A 136 -5.05 -4.55 2.18
CA VAL A 136 -4.39 -3.26 2.08
C VAL A 136 -3.30 -3.14 3.14
N LYS A 137 -2.12 -2.67 2.75
CA LYS A 137 -1.02 -2.44 3.70
C LYS A 137 -1.39 -1.36 4.71
N VAL A 138 -1.47 -1.75 5.98
CA VAL A 138 -1.87 -0.86 7.08
C VAL A 138 -0.72 0.04 7.54
N ALA A 139 0.52 -0.46 7.55
CA ALA A 139 1.69 0.25 8.06
C ALA A 139 2.77 0.39 6.99
N THR A 140 2.90 1.56 6.39
CA THR A 140 3.87 1.89 5.34
C THR A 140 5.06 2.69 5.87
N THR A 141 4.85 3.60 6.82
CA THR A 141 5.90 4.43 7.40
C THR A 141 6.58 3.77 8.60
N LYS A 142 7.76 4.28 8.97
CA LYS A 142 8.51 3.79 10.14
C LYS A 142 7.73 3.99 11.45
N ALA A 143 7.00 5.10 11.59
CA ALA A 143 6.15 5.38 12.74
C ALA A 143 4.98 4.37 12.83
N GLN A 144 4.28 4.15 11.73
CA GLN A 144 3.16 3.20 11.65
C GLN A 144 3.61 1.76 11.95
N ARG A 145 4.80 1.32 11.47
CA ARG A 145 5.35 0.00 11.79
C ARG A 145 5.64 -0.17 13.28
N LYS A 146 6.18 0.86 13.95
CA LYS A 146 6.35 0.85 15.40
C LYS A 146 5.02 0.73 16.14
N LEU A 147 4.04 1.52 15.72
CA LEU A 147 2.70 1.51 16.31
C LEU A 147 2.00 0.17 16.11
N PHE A 148 2.08 -0.43 14.94
CA PHE A 148 1.45 -1.71 14.62
C PHE A 148 1.78 -2.80 15.66
N PHE A 149 3.05 -2.93 16.06
CA PHE A 149 3.47 -3.96 17.01
C PHE A 149 3.30 -3.57 18.48
N ASN A 150 3.23 -2.27 18.79
CA ASN A 150 3.22 -1.81 20.19
C ASN A 150 1.86 -1.26 20.64
N LEU A 151 0.99 -0.78 19.72
CA LEU A 151 -0.27 -0.15 20.10
C LEU A 151 -1.15 -1.10 20.89
N ARG A 152 -1.27 -2.36 20.49
CA ARG A 152 -2.12 -3.34 21.16
C ARG A 152 -1.64 -3.69 22.56
N SER A 153 -0.35 -3.69 22.82
CA SER A 153 0.23 -3.97 24.15
C SER A 153 0.06 -2.84 25.15
N HIS A 154 -0.17 -1.61 24.67
CA HIS A 154 -0.40 -0.42 25.50
C HIS A 154 -1.88 -0.10 25.67
N LYS A 155 -2.75 -0.80 24.96
CA LYS A 155 -4.20 -0.60 25.05
C LYS A 155 -4.75 -1.45 26.20
N GLU A 156 -5.29 -0.83 27.24
CA GLU A 156 -5.81 -1.49 28.42
C GLU A 156 -7.24 -2.03 28.22
N SER A 157 -8.02 -1.42 27.33
CA SER A 157 -9.39 -1.80 27.03
C SER A 157 -9.61 -2.00 25.53
N LEU A 158 -10.76 -2.58 25.16
CA LEU A 158 -11.18 -2.71 23.76
C LEU A 158 -11.73 -1.40 23.18
N ASP A 159 -12.07 -0.44 24.04
CA ASP A 159 -12.60 0.86 23.63
C ASP A 159 -11.51 1.74 22.98
N ALA A 160 -11.92 2.87 22.43
CA ALA A 160 -10.98 3.86 21.89
C ALA A 160 -10.03 4.38 22.98
N MET A 161 -8.78 4.64 22.62
CA MET A 161 -7.78 5.17 23.56
C MET A 161 -8.16 6.59 24.02
N THR A 162 -7.98 6.84 25.32
CA THR A 162 -8.15 8.18 25.86
C THR A 162 -7.06 9.13 25.36
N PRO A 163 -7.31 10.46 25.30
CA PRO A 163 -6.29 11.42 24.90
C PRO A 163 -4.99 11.33 25.69
N ALA A 164 -5.08 11.00 27.00
CA ALA A 164 -3.90 10.82 27.85
C ALA A 164 -3.07 9.59 27.46
N GLN A 165 -3.73 8.46 27.15
CA GLN A 165 -3.06 7.24 26.67
C GLN A 165 -2.39 7.46 25.30
N VAL A 166 -3.05 8.21 24.40
CA VAL A 166 -2.49 8.58 23.10
C VAL A 166 -1.23 9.41 23.28
N ASP A 167 -1.24 10.41 24.16
CA ASP A 167 -0.08 11.26 24.43
C ASP A 167 1.08 10.51 25.08
N ASP A 168 0.79 9.58 26.01
CA ASP A 168 1.80 8.74 26.64
C ASP A 168 2.45 7.78 25.64
N LEU A 169 1.63 7.12 24.82
CA LEU A 169 2.13 6.24 23.77
C LEU A 169 2.98 6.99 22.72
N ALA A 170 2.52 8.18 22.33
CA ALA A 170 3.25 9.03 21.38
C ALA A 170 4.64 9.40 21.92
N LYS A 171 4.76 9.76 23.21
CA LYS A 171 6.02 10.03 23.88
C LYS A 171 6.90 8.80 24.00
N THR A 172 6.35 7.67 24.46
CA THR A 172 7.09 6.42 24.66
C THR A 172 7.69 5.88 23.36
N LEU A 173 6.95 5.95 22.26
CA LEU A 173 7.40 5.47 20.96
C LEU A 173 8.09 6.55 20.12
N ASN A 174 8.12 7.79 20.60
CA ASN A 174 8.64 8.94 19.86
C ASN A 174 8.03 9.02 18.44
N VAL A 175 6.71 9.14 18.39
CA VAL A 175 5.88 9.29 17.19
C VAL A 175 4.92 10.46 17.38
N LYS A 176 4.31 10.95 16.30
CA LYS A 176 3.32 12.01 16.40
C LYS A 176 2.00 11.49 16.95
N ARG A 177 1.26 12.34 17.65
CA ARG A 177 -0.05 12.04 18.19
C ARG A 177 -1.05 11.66 17.08
N GLU A 178 -1.00 12.38 15.97
CA GLU A 178 -1.85 12.13 14.80
C GLU A 178 -1.64 10.73 14.23
N ASP A 179 -0.37 10.26 14.16
CA ASP A 179 -0.04 8.91 13.71
C ASP A 179 -0.65 7.82 14.61
N VAL A 180 -0.73 8.08 15.94
CA VAL A 180 -1.33 7.12 16.89
C VAL A 180 -2.83 6.98 16.65
N ILE A 181 -3.54 8.12 16.51
CA ILE A 181 -5.00 8.15 16.28
C ILE A 181 -5.32 7.50 14.94
N GLU A 182 -4.58 7.86 13.89
CA GLU A 182 -4.76 7.28 12.57
C GLU A 182 -4.54 5.76 12.59
N MET A 183 -3.49 5.31 13.28
CA MET A 183 -3.18 3.88 13.35
C MET A 183 -4.21 3.10 14.18
N GLU A 184 -4.73 3.68 15.25
CA GLU A 184 -5.82 3.10 16.02
C GLU A 184 -7.06 2.91 15.16
N THR A 185 -7.45 3.92 14.40
CA THR A 185 -8.59 3.83 13.46
C THR A 185 -8.38 2.75 12.42
N ARG A 186 -7.18 2.67 11.82
CA ARG A 186 -6.85 1.65 10.82
C ARG A 186 -6.86 0.23 11.38
N MET A 187 -6.51 0.05 12.65
CA MET A 187 -6.44 -1.27 13.28
C MET A 187 -7.77 -1.73 13.88
N SER A 188 -8.74 -0.83 14.12
CA SER A 188 -10.01 -1.14 14.77
C SER A 188 -11.00 -1.88 13.86
N GLY A 189 -10.99 -1.59 12.54
CA GLY A 189 -11.88 -2.22 11.58
C GLY A 189 -11.37 -3.57 11.05
N HIS A 190 -12.25 -4.37 10.46
CA HIS A 190 -11.92 -5.56 9.67
C HIS A 190 -12.25 -5.31 8.20
N ASP A 191 -11.61 -6.06 7.31
CA ASP A 191 -11.99 -6.06 5.89
C ASP A 191 -13.40 -6.66 5.77
N ILE A 192 -14.29 -5.97 5.05
CA ILE A 192 -15.68 -6.39 4.85
C ILE A 192 -15.83 -6.90 3.43
N ALA A 193 -16.42 -8.07 3.24
CA ALA A 193 -16.76 -8.58 1.92
C ALA A 193 -17.85 -7.68 1.29
N LEU A 194 -17.65 -7.27 0.04
CA LEU A 194 -18.62 -6.47 -0.71
C LEU A 194 -19.73 -7.31 -1.31
N ASP A 195 -19.39 -8.54 -1.71
CA ASP A 195 -20.36 -9.49 -2.26
C ASP A 195 -21.08 -10.25 -1.15
N ALA A 196 -22.31 -10.66 -1.44
CA ALA A 196 -23.06 -11.54 -0.54
C ALA A 196 -22.40 -12.91 -0.43
N PRO A 197 -22.40 -13.57 0.75
CA PRO A 197 -22.03 -14.97 0.87
C PRO A 197 -22.96 -15.83 0.01
N SER A 198 -22.38 -16.79 -0.73
CA SER A 198 -23.05 -17.54 -1.80
C SER A 198 -24.08 -18.58 -1.38
N ASP A 199 -24.26 -18.85 -0.08
CA ASP A 199 -24.98 -20.02 0.40
C ASP A 199 -26.45 -19.81 0.84
N ASP A 200 -26.93 -18.56 0.96
CA ASP A 200 -28.32 -18.30 1.35
C ASP A 200 -29.08 -17.56 0.23
N GLU A 201 -30.04 -18.24 -0.40
CA GLU A 201 -30.86 -17.70 -1.48
C GLU A 201 -31.86 -16.62 -1.02
N ASP A 202 -32.22 -16.55 0.25
CA ASP A 202 -33.35 -15.72 0.74
C ASP A 202 -33.00 -14.36 1.34
N ASP A 203 -31.75 -14.10 1.78
CA ASP A 203 -31.37 -12.79 2.36
C ASP A 203 -29.99 -12.35 1.83
N LYS A 204 -29.96 -11.95 0.56
CA LYS A 204 -28.72 -11.46 -0.06
C LYS A 204 -28.41 -10.02 0.36
N PHE A 205 -27.97 -9.85 1.61
CA PHE A 205 -27.36 -8.59 2.04
C PHE A 205 -25.98 -8.47 1.40
N ALA A 206 -25.92 -7.80 0.26
CA ALA A 206 -24.65 -7.44 -0.39
C ALA A 206 -24.34 -5.98 -0.09
N PRO A 207 -23.28 -5.66 0.69
CA PRO A 207 -22.90 -4.28 0.96
C PRO A 207 -22.70 -3.44 -0.30
N ILE A 208 -22.29 -4.04 -1.42
CA ILE A 208 -22.12 -3.36 -2.72
C ILE A 208 -23.42 -2.70 -3.20
N ALA A 209 -24.59 -3.28 -2.87
CA ALA A 209 -25.88 -2.73 -3.29
C ALA A 209 -26.24 -1.40 -2.59
N TYR A 210 -25.62 -1.11 -1.47
CA TYR A 210 -25.83 0.10 -0.69
C TYR A 210 -24.76 1.17 -0.91
N LEU A 211 -23.72 0.86 -1.68
CA LEU A 211 -22.68 1.82 -2.01
C LEU A 211 -23.19 2.73 -3.13
N SER A 212 -23.30 4.02 -2.83
CA SER A 212 -23.60 5.05 -3.82
C SER A 212 -22.30 5.66 -4.36
N SER A 213 -22.29 5.99 -5.64
CA SER A 213 -21.24 6.78 -6.27
C SER A 213 -21.77 8.19 -6.53
N GLU A 214 -21.10 9.20 -5.99
CA GLU A 214 -21.45 10.61 -6.26
C GLU A 214 -21.44 10.93 -7.76
N ALA A 215 -20.55 10.30 -8.53
CA ALA A 215 -20.47 10.46 -9.98
C ALA A 215 -21.70 9.90 -10.72
N SER A 216 -22.47 9.01 -10.11
CA SER A 216 -23.67 8.40 -10.68
C SER A 216 -24.96 9.08 -10.22
N GLU A 217 -24.87 10.14 -9.41
CA GLU A 217 -26.02 10.91 -8.96
C GLU A 217 -26.70 11.56 -10.17
N PRO A 218 -28.00 11.27 -10.41
CA PRO A 218 -28.70 11.79 -11.59
C PRO A 218 -28.75 13.34 -11.65
N SER A 219 -28.85 14.00 -10.48
CA SER A 219 -28.82 15.45 -10.34
C SER A 219 -27.49 16.03 -10.85
N HIS A 220 -26.35 15.53 -10.39
CA HIS A 220 -25.04 15.98 -10.85
C HIS A 220 -24.81 15.72 -12.34
N THR A 221 -25.27 14.58 -12.83
CA THR A 221 -25.19 14.27 -14.27
C THR A 221 -26.04 15.22 -15.10
N LEU A 222 -27.23 15.61 -14.61
CA LEU A 222 -28.10 16.56 -15.29
C LEU A 222 -27.50 17.96 -15.24
N GLU A 223 -27.02 18.38 -14.06
CA GLU A 223 -26.36 19.69 -13.91
C GLU A 223 -25.15 19.84 -14.84
N ALA A 224 -24.30 18.81 -14.91
CA ALA A 224 -23.16 18.81 -15.82
C ALA A 224 -23.58 18.93 -17.29
N ARG A 225 -24.60 18.18 -17.72
CA ARG A 225 -25.13 18.26 -19.09
C ARG A 225 -25.76 19.61 -19.37
N GLN A 226 -26.47 20.21 -18.43
CA GLN A 226 -27.04 21.53 -18.58
C GLN A 226 -25.96 22.60 -18.70
N TYR A 227 -24.92 22.48 -17.87
CA TYR A 227 -23.78 23.38 -17.92
C TYR A 227 -23.02 23.29 -19.25
N ASP A 228 -22.75 22.08 -19.73
CA ASP A 228 -22.09 21.86 -21.02
C ASP A 228 -22.92 22.41 -22.16
N ARG A 229 -24.25 22.23 -22.12
CA ARG A 229 -25.19 22.79 -23.13
C ARG A 229 -25.25 24.30 -23.08
N LEU A 230 -25.22 24.88 -21.90
CA LEU A 230 -25.18 26.34 -21.71
C LEU A 230 -23.88 26.93 -22.25
N GLN A 231 -22.74 26.27 -21.96
CA GLN A 231 -21.43 26.70 -22.44
C GLN A 231 -21.29 26.59 -23.97
N SER A 232 -21.75 25.50 -24.58
CA SER A 232 -21.61 25.27 -26.01
C SER A 232 -22.72 25.97 -26.82
N GLU A 233 -23.93 25.40 -26.82
CA GLU A 233 -25.05 25.85 -27.62
C GLU A 233 -25.57 27.24 -27.20
N GLY A 234 -25.62 27.46 -25.86
CA GLY A 234 -26.15 28.71 -25.31
C GLY A 234 -25.26 29.91 -25.63
N LEU A 235 -23.94 29.72 -25.48
CA LEU A 235 -22.97 30.79 -25.77
C LEU A 235 -22.93 31.12 -27.26
N GLU A 236 -22.94 30.11 -28.15
CA GLU A 236 -22.95 30.28 -29.59
C GLU A 236 -24.22 31.03 -30.04
N ALA A 237 -25.39 30.60 -29.60
CA ALA A 237 -26.65 31.24 -29.88
C ALA A 237 -26.74 32.68 -29.31
N ALA A 238 -26.09 32.96 -28.19
CA ALA A 238 -26.04 34.30 -27.62
C ALA A 238 -25.11 35.23 -28.42
N LEU A 239 -23.99 34.72 -28.92
CA LEU A 239 -23.05 35.46 -29.78
C LEU A 239 -23.66 35.75 -31.16
N GLU A 240 -24.43 34.84 -31.74
CA GLU A 240 -25.11 35.06 -33.04
C GLU A 240 -26.14 36.19 -33.00
N LYS A 241 -26.78 36.42 -31.83
CA LYS A 241 -27.75 37.52 -31.67
C LYS A 241 -27.14 38.89 -31.47
N LEU A 242 -25.81 38.95 -31.34
CA LEU A 242 -25.10 40.21 -31.24
C LEU A 242 -24.81 40.80 -32.64
N ASP A 243 -24.78 42.14 -32.74
CA ASP A 243 -24.22 42.79 -33.90
C ASP A 243 -22.73 42.54 -34.06
N PRO A 244 -22.15 42.52 -35.27
CA PRO A 244 -20.75 42.13 -35.52
C PRO A 244 -19.75 42.89 -34.68
N ARG A 245 -20.03 44.15 -34.37
CA ARG A 245 -19.18 45.00 -33.54
C ARG A 245 -19.19 44.56 -32.06
N SER A 246 -20.36 44.35 -31.51
CA SER A 246 -20.52 43.88 -30.13
C SER A 246 -19.96 42.48 -29.93
N ARG A 247 -20.18 41.59 -30.93
CA ARG A 247 -19.62 40.23 -30.96
C ARG A 247 -18.09 40.25 -30.90
N ARG A 248 -17.45 41.04 -31.79
CA ARG A 248 -15.99 41.17 -31.83
C ARG A 248 -15.40 41.68 -30.50
N ILE A 249 -16.06 42.64 -29.85
CA ILE A 249 -15.62 43.18 -28.54
C ILE A 249 -15.71 42.10 -27.46
N VAL A 250 -16.77 41.33 -27.40
CA VAL A 250 -16.96 40.26 -26.42
C VAL A 250 -15.94 39.12 -26.65
N GLU A 251 -15.80 38.69 -27.93
CA GLU A 251 -14.84 37.64 -28.30
C GLU A 251 -13.41 38.05 -27.94
N ALA A 252 -12.95 39.23 -28.30
CA ALA A 252 -11.61 39.68 -28.06
C ALA A 252 -11.28 39.87 -26.55
N ARG A 253 -12.30 40.17 -25.75
CA ARG A 253 -12.11 40.47 -24.33
C ARG A 253 -12.26 39.26 -23.42
N TRP A 254 -13.19 38.36 -23.75
CA TRP A 254 -13.61 37.27 -22.86
C TRP A 254 -13.33 35.87 -23.40
N LEU A 255 -13.15 35.71 -24.72
CA LEU A 255 -13.05 34.40 -25.35
C LEU A 255 -11.72 34.17 -26.12
N ALA A 256 -10.87 35.20 -26.24
CA ALA A 256 -9.71 35.15 -27.15
C ALA A 256 -8.50 34.38 -26.60
N ASN A 257 -8.36 34.25 -25.29
CA ASN A 257 -7.16 33.59 -24.68
C ASN A 257 -7.55 32.71 -23.51
N ASP A 258 -7.04 31.48 -23.48
CA ASP A 258 -7.10 30.53 -22.34
C ASP A 258 -6.40 31.06 -21.07
N ASP A 259 -5.46 31.99 -21.23
CA ASP A 259 -4.67 32.59 -20.12
C ASP A 259 -5.37 33.77 -19.41
N GLY A 260 -6.63 34.08 -19.75
CA GLY A 260 -7.39 35.17 -19.11
C GLY A 260 -6.90 36.60 -19.44
N SER A 261 -5.97 36.77 -20.38
CA SER A 261 -5.49 38.07 -20.87
C SER A 261 -6.27 38.51 -22.10
N GLY A 262 -7.52 38.92 -21.91
CA GLY A 262 -8.32 39.52 -23.00
C GLY A 262 -7.86 40.93 -23.35
N ALA A 263 -8.22 41.41 -24.57
CA ALA A 263 -7.87 42.75 -25.00
C ALA A 263 -8.40 43.84 -24.03
N THR A 264 -7.58 44.84 -23.82
CA THR A 264 -7.94 45.96 -22.92
C THR A 264 -8.97 46.89 -23.58
N LEU A 265 -9.72 47.67 -22.77
CA LEU A 265 -10.68 48.61 -23.29
C LEU A 265 -10.01 49.70 -24.16
N HIS A 266 -8.75 50.02 -23.91
CA HIS A 266 -7.99 51.01 -24.67
C HIS A 266 -7.58 50.46 -26.04
N GLU A 267 -7.10 49.26 -26.12
CA GLU A 267 -6.76 48.57 -27.39
C GLU A 267 -7.96 48.46 -28.31
N LEU A 268 -9.13 48.05 -27.76
CA LEU A 268 -10.38 48.00 -28.52
C LEU A 268 -10.89 49.39 -28.90
N ALA A 269 -10.66 50.42 -28.07
CA ALA A 269 -10.99 51.78 -28.38
C ALA A 269 -10.18 52.28 -29.57
N ASP A 270 -8.91 51.96 -29.63
CA ASP A 270 -8.04 52.31 -30.76
C ASP A 270 -8.40 51.51 -32.01
N GLU A 271 -8.75 50.21 -31.93
CA GLU A 271 -9.20 49.38 -33.06
C GLU A 271 -10.50 49.95 -33.72
N PHE A 272 -11.46 50.38 -32.88
CA PHE A 272 -12.75 50.84 -33.35
C PHE A 272 -12.84 52.38 -33.49
N GLY A 273 -11.80 53.16 -33.18
CA GLY A 273 -11.78 54.61 -33.30
C GLY A 273 -12.79 55.32 -32.39
N VAL A 274 -13.02 54.83 -31.18
CA VAL A 274 -13.97 55.36 -30.20
C VAL A 274 -13.35 55.45 -28.82
N SER A 275 -14.02 56.17 -27.90
CA SER A 275 -13.52 56.24 -26.53
C SER A 275 -13.67 54.91 -25.79
N ALA A 276 -12.74 54.62 -24.83
CA ALA A 276 -12.78 53.44 -23.99
C ALA A 276 -14.10 53.33 -23.22
N GLU A 277 -14.70 54.46 -22.79
CA GLU A 277 -16.00 54.45 -22.13
C GLU A 277 -17.13 53.98 -23.10
N ARG A 278 -17.02 54.33 -24.39
CA ARG A 278 -17.98 53.85 -25.39
C ARG A 278 -17.87 52.33 -25.58
N ILE A 279 -16.69 51.76 -25.61
CA ILE A 279 -16.47 50.33 -25.64
C ILE A 279 -17.10 49.65 -24.41
N ARG A 280 -16.93 50.22 -23.21
CA ARG A 280 -17.54 49.71 -21.98
C ARG A 280 -19.08 49.70 -22.02
N GLN A 281 -19.67 50.77 -22.61
CA GLN A 281 -21.12 50.85 -22.81
C GLN A 281 -21.63 49.77 -23.77
N ILE A 282 -20.93 49.56 -24.90
CA ILE A 282 -21.28 48.51 -25.89
C ILE A 282 -21.15 47.13 -25.25
N GLU A 283 -20.06 46.85 -24.52
CA GLU A 283 -19.84 45.60 -23.78
C GLU A 283 -20.99 45.33 -22.80
N SER A 284 -21.33 46.33 -21.96
CA SER A 284 -22.41 46.17 -20.98
C SER A 284 -23.76 45.89 -21.63
N ALA A 285 -24.04 46.56 -22.75
CA ALA A 285 -25.27 46.31 -23.53
C ALA A 285 -25.27 44.90 -24.17
N ALA A 286 -24.11 44.46 -24.70
CA ALA A 286 -23.94 43.13 -25.28
C ALA A 286 -24.14 42.04 -24.23
N LEU A 287 -23.46 42.12 -23.07
CA LEU A 287 -23.62 41.17 -21.97
C LEU A 287 -25.07 41.10 -21.46
N LYS A 288 -25.78 42.24 -21.42
CA LYS A 288 -27.20 42.26 -21.03
C LYS A 288 -28.08 41.53 -22.06
N LYS A 289 -27.81 41.68 -23.37
CA LYS A 289 -28.50 40.93 -24.42
C LYS A 289 -28.20 39.43 -24.34
N MET A 290 -26.92 39.06 -24.15
CA MET A 290 -26.50 37.67 -23.99
C MET A 290 -27.17 37.01 -22.79
N LYS A 291 -27.22 37.69 -21.61
CA LYS A 291 -27.89 37.17 -20.42
C LYS A 291 -29.37 36.82 -20.69
N GLY A 292 -30.08 37.63 -21.45
CA GLY A 292 -31.48 37.34 -21.84
C GLY A 292 -31.61 36.10 -22.73
N THR A 293 -30.61 35.81 -23.57
CA THR A 293 -30.60 34.62 -24.43
C THR A 293 -30.20 33.37 -23.63
N LEU A 294 -29.16 33.47 -22.80
CA LEU A 294 -28.69 32.38 -21.96
C LEU A 294 -29.73 31.92 -20.94
N ALA A 295 -30.60 32.80 -20.46
CA ALA A 295 -31.70 32.43 -19.56
C ALA A 295 -32.70 31.42 -20.17
N ALA A 296 -32.72 31.23 -21.50
CA ALA A 296 -33.51 30.19 -22.14
C ALA A 296 -32.84 28.81 -22.15
N TYR A 297 -31.56 28.74 -21.81
CA TYR A 297 -30.76 27.51 -21.74
C TYR A 297 -30.46 27.10 -20.28
N ALA A 298 -30.72 27.97 -19.30
CA ALA A 298 -30.59 27.69 -17.86
C ALA A 298 -31.88 27.05 -17.32
#